data_383ae083f218242144d677ebfd5fbd53
#
_entry.id   383ae083f218242144d677ebfd5fbd53
#
_cell.length_a   1.000
_cell.length_b   1.000
_cell.length_c   1.000
_cell.angle_alpha   90.00
_cell.angle_beta   90.00
_cell.angle_gamma   90.00
#
_symmetry.space_group_name_H-M   'P 1'
#
loop_
_entity.id
_entity.type
_entity.pdbx_description
1 polymer ?
#
loop_
_entity_poly.entity_id
_entity_poly.type
_entity_poly.pdbx_seq_one_letter_code
_entity_poly.pdbx_strand_id
1 'polypeptide(L)'
;MKSPPTILIISFSLSGQTKGLLTNLICGLASSGCQVQHERLQPLVPLRFPFGSMRKTVGMMIRTFCRQRIAIKPLSRACHKKYDLVILAGPTWSYNPSGPILSFLDRDGRHLLQNKFVLPLISCRGYWRMHLWGLKRLLHKCGAHMANAMIFSHPAKEPWRTLGVFLKLSGKHPEKMGLLAGHYLHYGHDRRQLAEAEEFGRQIGRSLQAGEALRDLRFPNDSDPA
;
A
#
# COMPACT_ATOMS: atom_id res chain seq x y z
N MET A 1 27.41 -19.29 6.49
CA MET A 1 26.00 -18.86 6.72
C MET A 1 25.68 -17.77 5.71
N LYS A 2 24.55 -17.84 4.98
CA LYS A 2 24.11 -16.75 4.10
C LYS A 2 23.76 -15.54 4.98
N SER A 3 24.12 -14.34 4.54
CA SER A 3 23.70 -13.11 5.21
C SER A 3 22.15 -13.01 5.22
N PRO A 4 21.57 -12.41 6.27
CA PRO A 4 20.12 -12.26 6.34
C PRO A 4 19.61 -11.42 5.16
N PRO A 5 18.47 -11.79 4.55
CA PRO A 5 17.87 -11.03 3.47
C PRO A 5 17.56 -9.59 3.88
N THR A 6 17.85 -8.66 3.01
CA THR A 6 17.66 -7.20 3.23
C THR A 6 16.50 -6.67 2.40
N ILE A 7 15.56 -6.01 3.03
CA ILE A 7 14.31 -5.55 2.40
C ILE A 7 14.16 -4.05 2.60
N LEU A 8 13.95 -3.32 1.50
CA LEU A 8 13.56 -1.92 1.54
C LEU A 8 12.03 -1.82 1.40
N ILE A 9 11.39 -1.18 2.35
CA ILE A 9 9.97 -0.85 2.28
C ILE A 9 9.83 0.65 2.01
N ILE A 10 9.24 1.01 0.87
CA ILE A 10 8.88 2.39 0.55
C ILE A 10 7.37 2.52 0.67
N SER A 11 6.89 3.44 1.51
CA SER A 11 5.47 3.49 1.81
C SER A 11 4.88 4.89 1.89
N PHE A 12 3.59 4.97 1.58
CA PHE A 12 2.76 6.11 1.92
C PHE A 12 1.45 5.65 2.59
N SER A 13 1.02 6.38 3.61
CA SER A 13 -0.26 6.18 4.29
C SER A 13 -0.82 7.51 4.76
N LEU A 14 -2.02 7.87 4.31
CA LEU A 14 -2.70 9.11 4.72
C LEU A 14 -3.51 8.90 6.00
N SER A 15 -4.32 7.86 6.02
CA SER A 15 -5.29 7.59 7.11
C SER A 15 -4.84 6.53 8.12
N GLY A 16 -3.63 6.01 7.98
CA GLY A 16 -3.09 4.97 8.85
C GLY A 16 -3.37 3.54 8.41
N GLN A 17 -4.27 3.28 7.45
CA GLN A 17 -4.63 1.92 7.03
C GLN A 17 -3.44 1.13 6.49
N THR A 18 -2.73 1.66 5.50
CA THR A 18 -1.51 1.04 4.98
C THR A 18 -0.44 0.87 6.06
N LYS A 19 -0.35 1.82 7.03
CA LYS A 19 0.58 1.72 8.14
C LYS A 19 0.28 0.51 9.02
N GLY A 20 -1.00 0.24 9.33
CA GLY A 20 -1.40 -0.92 10.12
C GLY A 20 -0.97 -2.24 9.47
N LEU A 21 -1.25 -2.43 8.17
CA LEU A 21 -0.81 -3.60 7.42
C LEU A 21 0.73 -3.74 7.42
N LEU A 22 1.44 -2.63 7.20
CA LEU A 22 2.90 -2.66 7.17
C LEU A 22 3.53 -3.00 8.52
N THR A 23 2.96 -2.53 9.62
CA THR A 23 3.46 -2.87 10.94
C THR A 23 3.47 -4.40 11.14
N ASN A 24 2.37 -5.06 10.78
CA ASN A 24 2.25 -6.52 10.91
C ASN A 24 3.15 -7.26 9.88
N LEU A 25 3.19 -6.80 8.64
CA LEU A 25 4.09 -7.34 7.62
C LEU A 25 5.56 -7.29 8.07
N ILE A 26 5.99 -6.16 8.65
CA ILE A 26 7.35 -5.99 9.17
C ILE A 26 7.62 -6.95 10.33
N CYS A 27 6.65 -7.15 11.24
CA CYS A 27 6.77 -8.16 12.30
C CYS A 27 7.00 -9.55 11.72
N GLY A 28 6.23 -9.94 10.70
CA GLY A 28 6.41 -11.23 10.02
C GLY A 28 7.76 -11.37 9.30
N LEU A 29 8.24 -10.34 8.64
CA LEU A 29 9.57 -10.32 8.01
C LEU A 29 10.69 -10.43 9.05
N ALA A 30 10.61 -9.66 10.13
CA ALA A 30 11.60 -9.67 11.20
C ALA A 30 11.65 -11.02 11.92
N SER A 31 10.49 -11.63 12.21
CA SER A 31 10.43 -12.97 12.83
C SER A 31 11.03 -14.07 11.94
N SER A 32 11.12 -13.83 10.64
CA SER A 32 11.82 -14.70 9.68
C SER A 32 13.28 -14.29 9.45
N GLY A 33 13.88 -13.47 10.33
CA GLY A 33 15.29 -13.12 10.27
C GLY A 33 15.66 -12.13 9.14
N CYS A 34 14.71 -11.46 8.51
CA CYS A 34 15.00 -10.43 7.52
C CYS A 34 15.39 -9.10 8.16
N GLN A 35 16.32 -8.37 7.53
CA GLN A 35 16.62 -6.99 7.89
C GLN A 35 15.74 -6.05 7.07
N VAL A 36 14.95 -5.22 7.75
CA VAL A 36 13.99 -4.33 7.10
C VAL A 36 14.40 -2.87 7.30
N GLN A 37 14.57 -2.16 6.18
CA GLN A 37 14.66 -0.70 6.14
C GLN A 37 13.33 -0.14 5.68
N HIS A 38 12.72 0.74 6.48
CA HIS A 38 11.43 1.35 6.14
C HIS A 38 11.59 2.85 5.87
N GLU A 39 11.26 3.26 4.66
CA GLU A 39 11.19 4.65 4.23
C GLU A 39 9.74 5.06 4.06
N ARG A 40 9.32 6.08 4.78
CA ARG A 40 7.98 6.64 4.68
C ARG A 40 8.02 7.90 3.83
N LEU A 41 7.34 7.90 2.70
CA LEU A 41 7.21 9.06 1.83
C LEU A 41 6.49 10.20 2.55
N GLN A 42 7.13 11.35 2.64
CA GLN A 42 6.60 12.54 3.30
C GLN A 42 6.27 13.60 2.25
N PRO A 43 5.00 13.97 2.05
CA PRO A 43 4.65 15.13 1.23
C PRO A 43 5.33 16.41 1.73
N LEU A 44 5.78 17.27 0.81
CA LEU A 44 6.35 18.58 1.17
C LEU A 44 5.32 19.44 1.91
N VAL A 45 4.07 19.41 1.43
CA VAL A 45 2.95 20.04 2.12
C VAL A 45 2.15 18.93 2.80
N PRO A 46 2.01 18.98 4.15
CA PRO A 46 1.28 17.96 4.88
C PRO A 46 -0.17 17.81 4.40
N LEU A 47 -0.56 16.58 4.10
CA LEU A 47 -1.94 16.27 3.72
C LEU A 47 -2.78 16.07 4.99
N ARG A 48 -3.94 16.73 5.01
CA ARG A 48 -4.89 16.59 6.13
C ARG A 48 -5.84 15.42 5.88
N PHE A 49 -6.11 14.69 6.94
CA PHE A 49 -7.14 13.65 6.98
C PHE A 49 -7.94 13.78 8.28
N PRO A 50 -9.26 13.76 8.22
CA PRO A 50 -10.13 13.82 7.03
C PRO A 50 -10.06 15.17 6.30
N PHE A 51 -10.66 15.27 5.08
CA PHE A 51 -10.66 16.52 4.29
C PHE A 51 -11.60 17.59 4.86
N GLY A 52 -12.51 17.22 5.76
CA GLY A 52 -13.40 18.11 6.50
C GLY A 52 -14.62 18.59 5.72
N SER A 53 -14.77 18.29 4.44
CA SER A 53 -16.01 18.57 3.69
C SER A 53 -16.15 17.68 2.46
N MET A 54 -17.39 17.48 2.01
CA MET A 54 -17.71 16.69 0.81
C MET A 54 -17.11 17.33 -0.45
N ARG A 55 -17.18 18.68 -0.59
CA ARG A 55 -16.60 19.39 -1.73
C ARG A 55 -15.08 19.16 -1.85
N LYS A 56 -14.35 19.24 -0.74
CA LYS A 56 -12.91 18.95 -0.71
C LYS A 56 -12.61 17.49 -1.05
N THR A 57 -13.43 16.56 -0.57
CA THR A 57 -13.32 15.13 -0.86
C THR A 57 -13.49 14.88 -2.35
N VAL A 58 -14.55 15.43 -2.99
CA VAL A 58 -14.77 15.30 -4.44
C VAL A 58 -13.63 15.94 -5.23
N GLY A 59 -13.22 17.16 -4.87
CA GLY A 59 -12.10 17.84 -5.51
C GLY A 59 -10.80 17.03 -5.45
N MET A 60 -10.51 16.40 -4.30
CA MET A 60 -9.37 15.50 -4.16
C MET A 60 -9.52 14.26 -5.04
N MET A 61 -10.72 13.69 -5.14
CA MET A 61 -10.96 12.53 -5.99
C MET A 61 -10.73 12.83 -7.47
N ILE A 62 -11.19 13.98 -7.96
CA ILE A 62 -10.94 14.40 -9.35
C ILE A 62 -9.43 14.53 -9.59
N ARG A 63 -8.71 15.21 -8.71
CA ARG A 63 -7.26 15.36 -8.82
C ARG A 63 -6.53 14.03 -8.84
N THR A 64 -6.93 13.09 -7.97
CA THR A 64 -6.30 11.76 -7.90
C THR A 64 -6.71 10.87 -9.07
N PHE A 65 -7.90 11.04 -9.61
CA PHE A 65 -8.31 10.40 -10.86
C PHE A 65 -7.43 10.87 -12.03
N CYS A 66 -7.16 12.18 -12.11
CA CYS A 66 -6.20 12.76 -13.05
C CYS A 66 -4.74 12.46 -12.69
N ARG A 67 -4.47 11.55 -11.74
CA ARG A 67 -3.12 11.10 -11.36
C ARG A 67 -2.22 12.25 -10.91
N GLN A 68 -2.76 13.23 -10.18
CA GLN A 68 -1.98 14.33 -9.65
C GLN A 68 -0.82 13.82 -8.78
N ARG A 69 0.39 14.29 -9.11
CA ARG A 69 1.59 14.06 -8.32
C ARG A 69 1.58 14.97 -7.10
N ILE A 70 2.06 14.47 -5.99
CA ILE A 70 2.23 15.23 -4.76
C ILE A 70 3.70 15.21 -4.42
N ALA A 71 4.33 16.37 -4.47
CA ALA A 71 5.76 16.51 -4.20
C ALA A 71 6.11 15.98 -2.81
N ILE A 72 7.20 15.21 -2.74
CA ILE A 72 7.69 14.55 -1.52
C ILE A 72 9.07 15.05 -1.14
N LYS A 73 9.39 14.99 0.14
CA LYS A 73 10.73 15.26 0.66
C LYS A 73 11.76 14.31 0.04
N PRO A 74 13.05 14.68 0.01
CA PRO A 74 14.10 13.75 -0.37
C PRO A 74 14.05 12.48 0.48
N LEU A 75 14.42 11.35 -0.13
CA LEU A 75 14.53 10.07 0.58
C LEU A 75 15.80 10.06 1.45
N SER A 76 15.78 9.21 2.47
CA SER A 76 16.94 9.00 3.32
C SER A 76 18.07 8.30 2.54
N ARG A 77 19.31 8.54 2.95
CA ARG A 77 20.49 7.88 2.34
C ARG A 77 20.43 6.35 2.45
N ALA A 78 19.70 5.83 3.44
CA ALA A 78 19.50 4.40 3.62
C ALA A 78 18.81 3.73 2.41
N CYS A 79 17.94 4.43 1.68
CA CYS A 79 17.26 3.89 0.50
C CYS A 79 18.21 3.51 -0.64
N HIS A 80 19.42 4.07 -0.67
CA HIS A 80 20.39 3.88 -1.74
C HIS A 80 21.35 2.68 -1.51
N LYS A 81 21.13 1.90 -0.45
CA LYS A 81 21.87 0.65 -0.20
C LYS A 81 21.40 -0.46 -1.14
N LYS A 82 22.12 -1.58 -1.15
CA LYS A 82 21.68 -2.78 -1.85
C LYS A 82 20.61 -3.51 -1.03
N TYR A 83 19.53 -3.91 -1.68
CA TYR A 83 18.43 -4.67 -1.09
C TYR A 83 18.07 -5.82 -2.01
N ASP A 84 17.70 -6.95 -1.40
CA ASP A 84 17.29 -8.16 -2.12
C ASP A 84 15.85 -8.04 -2.64
N LEU A 85 15.01 -7.27 -1.94
CA LEU A 85 13.62 -7.02 -2.30
C LEU A 85 13.24 -5.59 -1.97
N VAL A 86 12.40 -4.97 -2.80
CA VAL A 86 11.73 -3.72 -2.49
C VAL A 86 10.23 -3.96 -2.36
N ILE A 87 9.63 -3.54 -1.24
CA ILE A 87 8.17 -3.53 -1.05
C ILE A 87 7.68 -2.11 -1.23
N LEU A 88 6.78 -1.90 -2.20
CA LEU A 88 6.17 -0.61 -2.46
C LEU A 88 4.74 -0.60 -1.96
N ALA A 89 4.48 0.10 -0.84
CA ALA A 89 3.20 0.05 -0.14
C ALA A 89 2.44 1.37 -0.19
N GLY A 90 1.17 1.32 -0.58
CA GLY A 90 0.37 2.53 -0.62
C GLY A 90 -1.12 2.30 -0.85
N PRO A 91 -1.94 3.34 -0.58
CA PRO A 91 -3.36 3.29 -0.83
C PRO A 91 -3.71 3.51 -2.30
N THR A 92 -4.84 2.93 -2.71
CA THR A 92 -5.49 3.28 -3.98
C THR A 92 -6.26 4.59 -3.82
N TRP A 93 -5.96 5.56 -4.67
CA TRP A 93 -6.71 6.81 -4.79
C TRP A 93 -7.33 6.93 -6.18
N SER A 94 -8.66 6.91 -6.24
CA SER A 94 -9.41 6.99 -7.50
C SER A 94 -8.84 6.09 -8.60
N TYR A 95 -8.72 4.80 -8.29
CA TYR A 95 -8.20 3.75 -9.18
C TYR A 95 -6.69 3.81 -9.49
N ASN A 96 -5.95 4.74 -8.91
CA ASN A 96 -4.53 4.96 -9.17
C ASN A 96 -3.67 4.76 -7.90
N PRO A 97 -2.35 4.57 -8.04
CA PRO A 97 -1.43 4.79 -6.94
C PRO A 97 -1.58 6.21 -6.38
N SER A 98 -1.37 6.37 -5.07
CA SER A 98 -1.46 7.69 -4.44
C SER A 98 -0.44 8.69 -5.00
N GLY A 99 -0.77 9.97 -4.96
CA GLY A 99 0.08 11.04 -5.51
C GLY A 99 1.53 11.03 -5.02
N PRO A 100 1.83 10.77 -3.72
CA PRO A 100 3.21 10.61 -3.24
C PRO A 100 3.94 9.40 -3.85
N ILE A 101 3.25 8.26 -4.06
CA ILE A 101 3.82 7.10 -4.75
C ILE A 101 4.12 7.43 -6.20
N LEU A 102 3.22 8.14 -6.89
CA LEU A 102 3.47 8.59 -8.27
C LEU A 102 4.70 9.50 -8.35
N SER A 103 4.83 10.46 -7.42
CA SER A 103 6.00 11.34 -7.36
C SER A 103 7.31 10.59 -7.09
N PHE A 104 7.27 9.60 -6.20
CA PHE A 104 8.42 8.73 -5.96
C PHE A 104 8.84 7.99 -7.23
N LEU A 105 7.88 7.36 -7.93
CA LEU A 105 8.17 6.61 -9.15
C LEU A 105 8.73 7.49 -10.27
N ASP A 106 8.22 8.72 -10.41
CA ASP A 106 8.69 9.66 -11.42
C ASP A 106 10.09 10.22 -11.11
N ARG A 107 10.40 10.51 -9.82
CA ARG A 107 11.66 11.16 -9.41
C ARG A 107 12.78 10.16 -9.12
N ASP A 108 12.50 9.16 -8.29
CA ASP A 108 13.52 8.27 -7.72
C ASP A 108 13.38 6.83 -8.24
N GLY A 109 12.22 6.50 -8.83
CA GLY A 109 11.85 5.12 -9.16
C GLY A 109 12.87 4.43 -10.05
N ARG A 110 13.33 5.08 -11.13
CA ARG A 110 14.31 4.47 -12.03
C ARG A 110 15.65 4.20 -11.34
N HIS A 111 16.11 5.15 -10.54
CA HIS A 111 17.39 5.01 -9.84
C HIS A 111 17.36 3.91 -8.77
N LEU A 112 16.26 3.79 -8.03
CA LEU A 112 16.18 2.84 -6.90
C LEU A 112 15.65 1.46 -7.29
N LEU A 113 14.84 1.36 -8.35
CA LEU A 113 14.11 0.13 -8.67
C LEU A 113 14.64 -0.60 -9.90
N GLN A 114 15.55 0.00 -10.67
CA GLN A 114 16.12 -0.62 -11.87
C GLN A 114 16.76 -1.97 -11.52
N ASN A 115 16.36 -3.02 -12.26
CA ASN A 115 16.79 -4.41 -12.07
C ASN A 115 16.50 -4.98 -10.67
N LYS A 116 15.53 -4.39 -9.93
CA LYS A 116 15.11 -4.89 -8.62
C LYS A 116 13.78 -5.63 -8.72
N PHE A 117 13.63 -6.65 -7.86
CA PHE A 117 12.32 -7.24 -7.61
C PHE A 117 11.51 -6.31 -6.73
N VAL A 118 10.29 -6.01 -7.18
CA VAL A 118 9.35 -5.15 -6.44
C VAL A 118 8.08 -5.92 -6.15
N LEU A 119 7.67 -5.88 -4.90
CA LEU A 119 6.44 -6.49 -4.40
C LEU A 119 5.49 -5.37 -3.92
N PRO A 120 4.45 -5.00 -4.70
CA PRO A 120 3.46 -4.04 -4.25
C PRO A 120 2.62 -4.55 -3.08
N LEU A 121 2.34 -3.68 -2.10
CA LEU A 121 1.28 -3.83 -1.12
C LEU A 121 0.23 -2.73 -1.36
N ILE A 122 -0.95 -3.14 -1.79
CA ILE A 122 -2.05 -2.23 -2.14
C ILE A 122 -3.12 -2.30 -1.07
N SER A 123 -3.34 -1.18 -0.37
CA SER A 123 -4.47 -0.99 0.51
C SER A 123 -5.56 -0.23 -0.25
N CYS A 124 -6.75 -0.81 -0.42
CA CYS A 124 -7.79 -0.22 -1.25
C CYS A 124 -9.18 -0.36 -0.63
N ARG A 125 -10.11 0.41 -1.17
CA ARG A 125 -11.54 0.22 -0.91
C ARG A 125 -12.10 -0.99 -1.67
N GLY A 126 -11.57 -1.24 -2.84
CA GLY A 126 -11.91 -2.17 -3.88
C GLY A 126 -11.27 -1.68 -5.19
N TYR A 127 -11.68 -2.20 -6.32
CA TYR A 127 -11.24 -1.70 -7.64
C TYR A 127 -9.71 -1.65 -7.83
N TRP A 128 -8.98 -2.55 -7.22
CA TRP A 128 -7.53 -2.62 -7.21
C TRP A 128 -6.92 -2.98 -8.59
N ARG A 129 -7.69 -3.62 -9.47
CA ARG A 129 -7.19 -4.11 -10.77
C ARG A 129 -6.62 -2.99 -11.63
N MET A 130 -7.31 -1.84 -11.71
CA MET A 130 -6.82 -0.68 -12.47
C MET A 130 -5.56 -0.07 -11.82
N HIS A 131 -5.53 0.01 -10.49
CA HIS A 131 -4.33 0.45 -9.76
C HIS A 131 -3.15 -0.46 -10.06
N LEU A 132 -3.32 -1.79 -9.92
CA LEU A 132 -2.26 -2.76 -10.13
C LEU A 132 -1.74 -2.72 -11.58
N TRP A 133 -2.65 -2.66 -12.56
CA TRP A 133 -2.29 -2.53 -13.97
C TRP A 133 -1.48 -1.25 -14.23
N GLY A 134 -1.95 -0.12 -13.73
CA GLY A 134 -1.24 1.17 -13.86
C GLY A 134 0.12 1.15 -13.15
N LEU A 135 0.18 0.56 -11.96
CA LEU A 135 1.42 0.43 -11.19
C LEU A 135 2.44 -0.49 -11.89
N LYS A 136 1.98 -1.62 -12.44
CA LYS A 136 2.84 -2.54 -13.22
C LYS A 136 3.53 -1.81 -14.37
N ARG A 137 2.79 -0.96 -15.12
CA ARG A 137 3.36 -0.16 -16.21
C ARG A 137 4.40 0.85 -15.71
N LEU A 138 4.14 1.49 -14.56
CA LEU A 138 5.09 2.44 -13.97
C LEU A 138 6.36 1.75 -13.48
N LEU A 139 6.23 0.59 -12.81
CA LEU A 139 7.37 -0.21 -12.37
C LEU A 139 8.21 -0.68 -13.56
N HIS A 140 7.56 -1.13 -14.62
CA HIS A 140 8.26 -1.50 -15.86
C HIS A 140 9.04 -0.32 -16.46
N LYS A 141 8.46 0.89 -16.47
CA LYS A 141 9.18 2.11 -16.91
C LYS A 141 10.38 2.44 -16.03
N CYS A 142 10.35 2.07 -14.75
CA CYS A 142 11.49 2.19 -13.84
C CYS A 142 12.54 1.06 -14.01
N GLY A 143 12.30 0.10 -14.90
CA GLY A 143 13.17 -1.07 -15.08
C GLY A 143 13.05 -2.10 -13.95
N ALA A 144 11.97 -2.08 -13.18
CA ALA A 144 11.70 -2.99 -12.07
C ALA A 144 11.00 -4.28 -12.53
N HIS A 145 11.28 -5.37 -11.84
CA HIS A 145 10.59 -6.66 -12.02
C HIS A 145 9.53 -6.82 -10.94
N MET A 146 8.26 -6.78 -11.31
CA MET A 146 7.19 -7.04 -10.35
C MET A 146 7.10 -8.55 -10.10
N ALA A 147 7.44 -8.98 -8.87
CA ALA A 147 7.45 -10.39 -8.49
C ALA A 147 6.03 -10.94 -8.28
N ASN A 148 5.19 -10.19 -7.56
CA ASN A 148 3.82 -10.54 -7.18
C ASN A 148 3.12 -9.27 -6.65
N ALA A 149 1.95 -9.38 -6.01
CA ALA A 149 1.29 -8.26 -5.35
C ALA A 149 0.46 -8.72 -4.15
N MET A 150 0.52 -8.01 -3.04
CA MET A 150 -0.34 -8.16 -1.87
C MET A 150 -1.46 -7.12 -1.94
N ILE A 151 -2.71 -7.57 -1.90
CA ILE A 151 -3.87 -6.70 -2.05
C ILE A 151 -4.80 -6.87 -0.86
N PHE A 152 -5.08 -5.76 -0.19
CA PHE A 152 -5.99 -5.71 0.94
C PHE A 152 -7.14 -4.75 0.65
N SER A 153 -8.32 -5.31 0.46
CA SER A 153 -9.55 -4.54 0.26
C SER A 153 -10.25 -4.27 1.59
N HIS A 154 -10.96 -3.15 1.68
CA HIS A 154 -11.77 -2.84 2.86
C HIS A 154 -12.85 -3.91 3.08
N PRO A 155 -13.03 -4.44 4.31
CA PRO A 155 -13.87 -5.62 4.56
C PRO A 155 -15.38 -5.38 4.40
N ALA A 156 -15.85 -4.13 4.51
CA ALA A 156 -17.27 -3.83 4.33
C ALA A 156 -17.76 -4.12 2.89
N LYS A 157 -19.00 -4.57 2.74
CA LYS A 157 -19.63 -4.84 1.44
C LYS A 157 -20.12 -3.57 0.76
N GLU A 158 -20.22 -3.58 -0.57
CA GLU A 158 -20.89 -2.50 -1.31
C GLU A 158 -22.43 -2.58 -1.08
N PRO A 159 -23.14 -1.45 -1.09
CA PRO A 159 -22.68 -0.07 -1.32
C PRO A 159 -22.12 0.62 -0.06
N TRP A 160 -22.23 -0.03 1.10
CA TRP A 160 -21.90 0.53 2.43
C TRP A 160 -20.43 0.89 2.53
N ARG A 161 -19.56 0.09 1.93
CA ARG A 161 -18.12 0.35 1.83
C ARG A 161 -17.84 1.70 1.16
N THR A 162 -18.42 1.92 -0.01
CA THR A 162 -18.25 3.18 -0.75
C THR A 162 -18.78 4.35 0.04
N LEU A 163 -20.02 4.28 0.52
CA LEU A 163 -20.65 5.36 1.28
C LEU A 163 -19.88 5.66 2.58
N GLY A 164 -19.52 4.63 3.34
CA GLY A 164 -18.79 4.79 4.60
C GLY A 164 -17.43 5.44 4.41
N VAL A 165 -16.65 5.01 3.40
CA VAL A 165 -15.35 5.62 3.11
C VAL A 165 -15.51 7.10 2.71
N PHE A 166 -16.50 7.44 1.87
CA PHE A 166 -16.75 8.84 1.49
C PHE A 166 -17.12 9.72 2.67
N LEU A 167 -18.00 9.24 3.54
CA LEU A 167 -18.39 9.95 4.76
C LEU A 167 -17.18 10.16 5.67
N LYS A 168 -16.35 9.14 5.85
CA LYS A 168 -15.13 9.25 6.65
C LYS A 168 -14.12 10.25 6.07
N LEU A 169 -13.91 10.25 4.76
CA LEU A 169 -13.06 11.23 4.08
C LEU A 169 -13.59 12.67 4.27
N SER A 170 -14.91 12.86 4.33
CA SER A 170 -15.53 14.17 4.56
C SER A 170 -15.53 14.61 6.04
N GLY A 171 -15.07 13.77 6.97
CA GLY A 171 -14.97 14.05 8.39
C GLY A 171 -16.16 13.57 9.21
N LYS A 172 -17.05 12.77 8.63
CA LYS A 172 -18.17 12.15 9.36
C LYS A 172 -17.75 10.80 9.96
N HIS A 173 -18.60 10.26 10.85
CA HIS A 173 -18.38 9.00 11.54
C HIS A 173 -19.45 7.97 11.12
N PRO A 174 -19.29 7.31 9.95
CA PRO A 174 -20.29 6.37 9.44
C PRO A 174 -20.55 5.21 10.41
N GLU A 175 -19.55 4.80 11.17
CA GLU A 175 -19.63 3.79 12.22
C GLU A 175 -20.57 4.14 13.37
N LYS A 176 -21.04 5.39 13.46
CA LYS A 176 -21.99 5.91 14.46
C LYS A 176 -23.31 6.36 13.87
N MET A 177 -23.55 6.13 12.57
CA MET A 177 -24.70 6.68 11.83
C MET A 177 -25.76 5.60 11.58
N GLY A 178 -26.73 5.42 12.52
CA GLY A 178 -27.95 4.65 12.31
C GLY A 178 -27.76 3.34 11.51
N LEU A 179 -28.46 3.20 10.39
CA LEU A 179 -28.40 2.02 9.52
C LEU A 179 -27.00 1.70 8.98
N LEU A 180 -26.12 2.72 8.82
CA LEU A 180 -24.76 2.51 8.37
C LEU A 180 -23.90 1.76 9.40
N ALA A 181 -24.13 1.99 10.69
CA ALA A 181 -23.33 1.39 11.75
C ALA A 181 -23.37 -0.14 11.73
N GLY A 182 -24.52 -0.73 11.32
CA GLY A 182 -24.65 -2.18 11.18
C GLY A 182 -23.88 -2.79 10.00
N HIS A 183 -23.58 -2.00 8.98
CA HIS A 183 -22.94 -2.46 7.75
C HIS A 183 -21.50 -1.94 7.57
N TYR A 184 -21.11 -0.94 8.34
CA TYR A 184 -19.80 -0.30 8.30
C TYR A 184 -19.23 -0.20 9.72
N LEU A 185 -18.75 -1.34 10.23
CA LEU A 185 -18.35 -1.50 11.63
C LEU A 185 -17.16 -0.62 12.02
N HIS A 186 -16.17 -0.47 11.15
CA HIS A 186 -15.02 0.37 11.42
C HIS A 186 -14.34 0.82 10.12
N TYR A 187 -13.53 1.85 10.24
CA TYR A 187 -12.71 2.34 9.14
C TYR A 187 -11.34 1.68 9.18
N GLY A 188 -10.99 0.92 8.14
CA GLY A 188 -9.69 0.28 7.99
C GLY A 188 -9.77 -1.22 7.77
N HIS A 189 -8.61 -1.85 7.92
CA HIS A 189 -8.46 -3.29 7.82
C HIS A 189 -8.81 -3.97 9.13
N ASP A 190 -9.39 -5.16 9.05
CA ASP A 190 -9.78 -5.93 10.23
C ASP A 190 -8.58 -6.72 10.82
N ARG A 191 -8.83 -7.36 11.98
CA ARG A 191 -7.78 -8.14 12.67
C ARG A 191 -7.29 -9.32 11.84
N ARG A 192 -8.17 -9.93 11.05
CA ARG A 192 -7.82 -11.05 10.17
C ARG A 192 -6.84 -10.57 9.10
N GLN A 193 -7.14 -9.47 8.40
CA GLN A 193 -6.27 -8.89 7.38
C GLN A 193 -4.91 -8.45 7.95
N LEU A 194 -4.87 -7.96 9.19
CA LEU A 194 -3.62 -7.63 9.87
C LEU A 194 -2.79 -8.89 10.16
N ALA A 195 -3.42 -9.98 10.63
CA ALA A 195 -2.75 -11.26 10.83
C ALA A 195 -2.27 -11.89 9.50
N GLU A 196 -3.06 -11.78 8.44
CA GLU A 196 -2.66 -12.19 7.09
C GLU A 196 -1.44 -11.42 6.59
N ALA A 197 -1.37 -10.11 6.83
CA ALA A 197 -0.19 -9.31 6.48
C ALA A 197 1.06 -9.78 7.22
N GLU A 198 0.95 -10.18 8.48
CA GLU A 198 2.06 -10.74 9.25
C GLU A 198 2.50 -12.10 8.69
N GLU A 199 1.55 -12.98 8.37
CA GLU A 199 1.86 -14.27 7.75
C GLU A 199 2.51 -14.10 6.37
N PHE A 200 2.07 -13.15 5.56
CA PHE A 200 2.73 -12.83 4.29
C PHE A 200 4.18 -12.38 4.52
N GLY A 201 4.44 -11.61 5.57
CA GLY A 201 5.80 -11.25 5.97
C GLY A 201 6.65 -12.49 6.26
N ARG A 202 6.12 -13.45 7.02
CA ARG A 202 6.82 -14.72 7.32
C ARG A 202 7.09 -15.53 6.06
N GLN A 203 6.12 -15.66 5.17
CA GLN A 203 6.26 -16.41 3.91
C GLN A 203 7.31 -15.77 3.00
N ILE A 204 7.27 -14.45 2.81
CA ILE A 204 8.27 -13.72 2.01
C ILE A 204 9.67 -13.95 2.58
N GLY A 205 9.82 -13.82 3.90
CA GLY A 205 11.13 -14.01 4.55
C GLY A 205 11.68 -15.43 4.37
N ARG A 206 10.85 -16.45 4.55
CA ARG A 206 11.24 -17.86 4.33
C ARG A 206 11.65 -18.12 2.89
N SER A 207 10.86 -17.66 1.92
CA SER A 207 11.17 -17.85 0.51
C SER A 207 12.45 -17.14 0.09
N LEU A 208 12.73 -15.93 0.59
CA LEU A 208 14.00 -15.24 0.34
C LEU A 208 15.19 -16.01 0.90
N GLN A 209 15.08 -16.60 2.10
CA GLN A 209 16.14 -17.43 2.70
C GLN A 209 16.37 -18.72 1.93
N ALA A 210 15.28 -19.37 1.49
CA ALA A 210 15.33 -20.57 0.68
C ALA A 210 15.82 -20.32 -0.76
N GLY A 211 15.80 -19.06 -1.23
CA GLY A 211 16.09 -18.68 -2.63
C GLY A 211 14.97 -19.03 -3.60
N GLU A 212 13.74 -19.17 -3.07
CA GLU A 212 12.56 -19.48 -3.86
C GLU A 212 12.02 -18.23 -4.59
N ALA A 213 11.33 -18.44 -5.70
CA ALA A 213 10.79 -17.35 -6.48
C ALA A 213 9.52 -16.77 -5.82
N LEU A 214 9.55 -15.48 -5.48
CA LEU A 214 8.41 -14.79 -4.85
C LEU A 214 7.13 -14.78 -5.72
N ARG A 215 7.26 -15.00 -7.03
CA ARG A 215 6.10 -15.12 -7.94
C ARG A 215 5.21 -16.34 -7.62
N ASP A 216 5.77 -17.35 -6.97
CA ASP A 216 5.08 -18.60 -6.67
C ASP A 216 4.29 -18.52 -5.35
N LEU A 217 4.51 -17.45 -4.57
CA LEU A 217 3.74 -17.19 -3.36
C LEU A 217 2.27 -16.87 -3.70
N ARG A 218 1.36 -17.53 -3.00
CA ARG A 218 -0.06 -17.21 -3.09
C ARG A 218 -0.44 -16.27 -1.96
N PHE A 219 -0.72 -15.04 -2.32
CA PHE A 219 -1.37 -14.10 -1.42
C PHE A 219 -2.88 -14.18 -1.73
N PRO A 220 -3.70 -14.78 -0.83
CA PRO A 220 -5.15 -14.78 -1.03
C PRO A 220 -5.61 -13.32 -1.10
N ASN A 221 -6.02 -12.93 -2.30
CA ASN A 221 -6.60 -11.62 -2.52
C ASN A 221 -8.06 -11.73 -2.11
N ASP A 222 -8.46 -11.05 -1.07
CA ASP A 222 -9.83 -11.01 -0.50
C ASP A 222 -10.87 -10.39 -1.46
N SER A 223 -10.71 -10.54 -2.76
CA SER A 223 -11.49 -9.81 -3.75
C SER A 223 -11.76 -10.58 -5.02
N ASP A 224 -12.05 -11.88 -4.93
CA ASP A 224 -12.99 -12.45 -5.87
C ASP A 224 -14.37 -12.37 -5.23
N PRO A 225 -15.24 -11.44 -5.67
CA PRO A 225 -16.66 -11.62 -5.44
C PRO A 225 -17.04 -12.86 -6.24
N ALA A 226 -17.47 -13.91 -5.52
CA ALA A 226 -18.25 -14.97 -6.12
C ALA A 226 -19.46 -14.36 -6.82
#